data_228bf48eaf7eaf63d692e808d941090c
#
_entry.id   228bf48eaf7eaf63d692e808d941090c
#
_cell.length_a   1.000
_cell.length_b   1.000
_cell.length_c   1.000
_cell.angle_alpha   90.00
_cell.angle_beta   90.00
_cell.angle_gamma   90.00
#
_symmetry.space_group_name_H-M   'P 1'
#
loop_
_entity.id
_entity.type
_entity.pdbx_description
1 polymer ?
#
loop_
_entity_poly.entity_id
_entity_poly.type
_entity_poly.pdbx_seq_one_letter_code
_entity_poly.pdbx_strand_id
1 'polypeptide(L)'
;HSVKCSNYVGKTLEFAAELGFDAILFVAHLGKFCQGVRRNYEYPFPRGRLPCGASYGAGGACRGGSCTGKKLLETGTTEEAVQILKEAGCLKETMEKVTEKIAFYMNYHIEGRVQTEAIVFSSNEGLLGETPGAGELLERCGSRKKKKTEKK
;
A
#
# COMPACT_ATOMS: atom_id res chain seq x y z
N HIS A 1 -12.68 -14.61 -3.12
CA HIS A 1 -11.48 -15.43 -3.07
C HIS A 1 -10.33 -14.58 -2.55
N SER A 2 -9.51 -15.09 -1.60
CA SER A 2 -8.30 -14.41 -1.16
C SER A 2 -7.08 -15.27 -1.51
N VAL A 3 -6.02 -14.61 -2.01
CA VAL A 3 -4.78 -15.25 -2.46
C VAL A 3 -3.60 -14.55 -1.80
N LYS A 4 -2.63 -15.31 -1.31
CA LYS A 4 -1.35 -14.76 -0.83
C LYS A 4 -0.39 -14.65 -2.02
N CYS A 5 -0.10 -13.43 -2.46
CA CYS A 5 0.80 -13.18 -3.59
C CYS A 5 2.28 -13.04 -3.20
N SER A 6 2.61 -13.05 -1.90
CA SER A 6 3.98 -12.85 -1.39
C SER A 6 4.63 -11.58 -1.99
N ASN A 7 5.67 -11.76 -2.81
CA ASN A 7 6.40 -10.66 -3.46
C ASN A 7 6.05 -10.49 -4.95
N TYR A 8 5.08 -11.24 -5.47
CA TYR A 8 4.70 -11.25 -6.88
C TYR A 8 3.49 -10.37 -7.17
N VAL A 9 3.48 -9.14 -6.62
CA VAL A 9 2.34 -8.22 -6.75
C VAL A 9 2.04 -7.89 -8.21
N GLY A 10 3.07 -7.51 -8.99
CA GLY A 10 2.91 -7.17 -10.40
C GLY A 10 2.28 -8.31 -11.21
N LYS A 11 2.87 -9.50 -11.14
CA LYS A 11 2.31 -10.69 -11.83
C LYS A 11 0.91 -11.05 -11.36
N THR A 12 0.61 -10.88 -10.07
CA THR A 12 -0.73 -11.14 -9.57
C THR A 12 -1.75 -10.18 -10.16
N LEU A 13 -1.38 -8.91 -10.33
CA LEU A 13 -2.22 -7.91 -10.99
C LEU A 13 -2.42 -8.23 -12.48
N GLU A 14 -1.35 -8.61 -13.18
CA GLU A 14 -1.39 -9.01 -14.59
C GLU A 14 -2.30 -10.24 -14.79
N PHE A 15 -2.11 -11.31 -14.04
CA PHE A 15 -2.95 -12.50 -14.11
C PHE A 15 -4.41 -12.21 -13.78
N ALA A 16 -4.68 -11.32 -12.81
CA ALA A 16 -6.05 -10.96 -12.52
C ALA A 16 -6.70 -10.18 -13.67
N ALA A 17 -5.95 -9.33 -14.35
CA ALA A 17 -6.42 -8.65 -15.55
C ALA A 17 -6.68 -9.65 -16.70
N GLU A 18 -5.78 -10.62 -16.91
CA GLU A 18 -5.93 -11.67 -17.92
C GLU A 18 -7.11 -12.60 -17.64
N LEU A 19 -7.36 -12.93 -16.38
CA LEU A 19 -8.47 -13.77 -15.95
C LEU A 19 -9.81 -13.04 -15.88
N GLY A 20 -9.85 -11.74 -16.21
CA GLY A 20 -11.07 -10.95 -16.27
C GLY A 20 -11.68 -10.62 -14.90
N PHE A 21 -10.86 -10.42 -13.88
CA PHE A 21 -11.35 -9.90 -12.60
C PHE A 21 -11.74 -8.42 -12.73
N ASP A 22 -12.90 -8.06 -12.18
CA ASP A 22 -13.40 -6.69 -12.20
C ASP A 22 -12.61 -5.78 -11.25
N ALA A 23 -12.23 -6.31 -10.08
CA ALA A 23 -11.56 -5.53 -9.04
C ALA A 23 -10.65 -6.38 -8.15
N ILE A 24 -9.60 -5.75 -7.62
CA ILE A 24 -8.63 -6.33 -6.68
C ILE A 24 -8.49 -5.42 -5.49
N LEU A 25 -8.66 -5.98 -4.28
CA LEU A 25 -8.28 -5.32 -3.04
C LEU A 25 -6.96 -5.90 -2.55
N PHE A 26 -5.91 -5.08 -2.55
CA PHE A 26 -4.59 -5.47 -2.07
C PHE A 26 -4.40 -5.06 -0.62
N VAL A 27 -4.24 -6.03 0.28
CA VAL A 27 -4.05 -5.78 1.72
C VAL A 27 -2.64 -6.20 2.09
N ALA A 28 -1.81 -5.26 2.52
CA ALA A 28 -0.44 -5.55 2.86
C ALA A 28 0.14 -4.66 3.96
N HIS A 29 1.14 -5.21 4.65
CA HIS A 29 1.99 -4.46 5.57
C HIS A 29 2.81 -3.40 4.81
N LEU A 30 2.98 -2.21 5.39
CA LEU A 30 3.73 -1.11 4.77
C LEU A 30 5.11 -1.56 4.27
N GLY A 31 5.82 -2.38 5.04
CA GLY A 31 7.12 -2.93 4.66
C GLY A 31 7.10 -3.72 3.35
N LYS A 32 5.97 -4.35 2.99
CA LYS A 32 5.84 -5.05 1.71
C LYS A 32 5.81 -4.09 0.53
N PHE A 33 5.14 -2.97 0.67
CA PHE A 33 5.16 -1.91 -0.35
C PHE A 33 6.55 -1.27 -0.48
N CYS A 34 7.34 -1.22 0.61
CA CYS A 34 8.68 -0.63 0.61
C CYS A 34 9.79 -1.59 0.15
N GLN A 35 9.64 -2.91 0.34
CA GLN A 35 10.67 -3.90 0.01
C GLN A 35 10.92 -4.09 -1.49
N GLY A 36 9.98 -3.73 -2.34
CA GLY A 36 10.11 -3.79 -3.80
C GLY A 36 11.30 -3.00 -4.37
N VAL A 37 11.93 -2.14 -3.56
CA VAL A 37 13.05 -1.30 -3.96
C VAL A 37 14.39 -2.04 -3.96
N ARG A 38 14.57 -3.07 -3.14
CA ARG A 38 15.91 -3.62 -2.86
C ARG A 38 16.30 -4.89 -3.60
N ARG A 39 15.38 -5.64 -4.19
CA ARG A 39 15.71 -6.89 -4.90
C ARG A 39 14.78 -7.10 -6.10
N ASN A 40 15.32 -7.48 -7.23
CA ASN A 40 14.74 -7.94 -8.52
C ASN A 40 13.32 -8.52 -8.54
N TYR A 41 12.40 -8.01 -7.75
CA TYR A 41 11.01 -8.41 -7.77
C TYR A 41 10.24 -7.55 -8.76
N GLU A 42 9.39 -8.17 -9.54
CA GLU A 42 8.47 -7.53 -10.45
C GLU A 42 7.35 -6.82 -9.64
N TYR A 43 7.72 -5.70 -9.06
CA TYR A 43 6.77 -4.78 -8.44
C TYR A 43 6.33 -3.76 -9.49
N PRO A 44 5.06 -3.33 -9.45
CA PRO A 44 4.55 -2.30 -10.36
C PRO A 44 5.20 -0.92 -10.15
N PHE A 45 6.22 -0.84 -9.31
CA PHE A 45 6.86 0.40 -8.93
C PHE A 45 8.23 0.55 -9.63
N PRO A 46 8.52 1.72 -10.25
CA PRO A 46 9.82 1.97 -10.86
C PRO A 46 10.96 1.83 -9.84
N ARG A 47 12.05 1.20 -10.25
CA ARG A 47 13.25 1.01 -9.41
C ARG A 47 13.67 2.32 -8.75
N GLY A 48 13.74 2.35 -7.44
CA GLY A 48 14.32 3.45 -6.65
C GLY A 48 13.37 4.59 -6.27
N ARG A 49 12.06 4.51 -6.55
CA ARG A 49 11.12 5.61 -6.24
C ARG A 49 9.89 5.19 -5.46
N LEU A 50 10.06 4.40 -4.43
CA LEU A 50 8.93 3.95 -3.63
C LEU A 50 8.67 4.75 -2.37
N PRO A 51 7.56 4.40 -1.67
CA PRO A 51 6.98 5.16 -0.57
C PRO A 51 7.97 5.69 0.46
N CYS A 52 9.14 5.05 0.62
CA CYS A 52 10.20 5.61 1.46
C CYS A 52 10.67 6.98 0.96
N GLY A 53 10.81 7.16 -0.36
CA GLY A 53 11.07 8.48 -0.95
C GLY A 53 9.87 9.42 -0.88
N ALA A 54 8.64 8.88 -0.87
CA ALA A 54 7.43 9.66 -0.66
C ALA A 54 7.29 10.09 0.81
N SER A 55 7.60 9.18 1.74
CA SER A 55 7.64 9.48 3.16
C SER A 55 8.69 10.55 3.46
N TYR A 56 9.85 10.49 2.78
CA TYR A 56 10.88 11.51 2.88
C TYR A 56 10.42 12.86 2.33
N GLY A 57 9.84 12.88 1.14
CA GLY A 57 9.30 14.12 0.55
C GLY A 57 8.11 14.69 1.34
N ALA A 58 7.24 13.84 1.88
CA ALA A 58 6.12 14.24 2.72
C ALA A 58 6.56 14.67 4.12
N GLY A 59 7.52 13.96 4.72
CA GLY A 59 8.11 14.34 6.01
C GLY A 59 8.89 15.66 5.96
N GLY A 60 9.46 16.02 4.81
CA GLY A 60 10.08 17.31 4.58
C GLY A 60 9.07 18.47 4.45
N ALA A 61 7.83 18.17 4.06
CA ALA A 61 6.73 19.13 3.94
C ALA A 61 5.95 19.31 5.25
N CYS A 62 6.07 18.36 6.20
CA CYS A 62 5.45 18.48 7.50
C CYS A 62 6.17 19.53 8.37
N ARG A 63 5.44 20.17 9.27
CA ARG A 63 5.93 21.18 10.20
C ARG A 63 7.12 20.74 11.09
N GLY A 64 7.51 19.46 11.04
CA GLY A 64 8.64 18.88 11.77
C GLY A 64 10.05 19.21 11.25
N GLY A 65 10.16 19.87 10.11
CA GLY A 65 11.42 20.41 9.58
C GLY A 65 12.44 19.35 9.10
N SER A 66 13.61 19.85 8.70
CA SER A 66 14.76 19.08 8.18
C SER A 66 15.24 17.93 9.08
N CYS A 67 14.97 17.98 10.38
CA CYS A 67 15.41 16.99 11.36
C CYS A 67 14.66 15.65 11.22
N THR A 68 13.35 15.68 10.98
CA THR A 68 12.53 14.47 10.80
C THR A 68 12.93 13.73 9.52
N GLY A 69 13.20 14.47 8.45
CA GLY A 69 13.68 13.90 7.20
C GLY A 69 15.01 13.17 7.32
N LYS A 70 15.97 13.72 8.07
CA LYS A 70 17.26 13.06 8.33
C LYS A 70 17.09 11.78 9.13
N LYS A 71 16.31 11.79 10.20
CA LYS A 71 16.01 10.60 11.00
C LYS A 71 15.37 9.49 10.16
N LEU A 72 14.43 9.83 9.26
CA LEU A 72 13.80 8.88 8.35
C LEU A 72 14.77 8.22 7.36
N LEU A 73 15.83 8.93 6.93
CA LEU A 73 16.87 8.36 6.07
C LEU A 73 17.77 7.36 6.80
N GLU A 74 17.92 7.51 8.10
CA GLU A 74 18.79 6.68 8.94
C GLU A 74 18.06 5.43 9.46
N THR A 75 16.72 5.36 9.31
CA THR A 75 15.94 4.21 9.77
C THR A 75 16.22 2.95 8.96
N GLY A 76 16.40 1.84 9.66
CA GLY A 76 16.60 0.51 9.07
C GLY A 76 15.28 -0.19 8.73
N THR A 77 14.17 0.18 9.38
CA THR A 77 12.87 -0.50 9.28
C THR A 77 11.71 0.46 9.03
N THR A 78 10.65 -0.06 8.40
CA THR A 78 9.42 0.71 8.18
C THR A 78 8.66 1.00 9.47
N GLU A 79 8.78 0.14 10.49
CA GLU A 79 8.15 0.36 11.78
C GLU A 79 8.78 1.54 12.53
N GLU A 80 10.11 1.65 12.51
CA GLU A 80 10.82 2.84 13.05
C GLU A 80 10.42 4.11 12.31
N ALA A 81 10.29 4.06 10.99
CA ALA A 81 9.84 5.21 10.20
C ALA A 81 8.42 5.64 10.59
N VAL A 82 7.51 4.70 10.78
CA VAL A 82 6.14 4.96 11.25
C VAL A 82 6.15 5.61 12.63
N GLN A 83 6.97 5.13 13.55
CA GLN A 83 7.10 5.69 14.89
C GLN A 83 7.61 7.15 14.86
N ILE A 84 8.65 7.42 14.05
CA ILE A 84 9.19 8.79 13.90
C ILE A 84 8.14 9.73 13.32
N LEU A 85 7.37 9.30 12.32
CA LEU A 85 6.30 10.09 11.73
C LEU A 85 5.16 10.36 12.73
N LYS A 86 4.85 9.40 13.58
CA LYS A 86 3.85 9.52 14.64
C LYS A 86 4.31 10.54 15.68
N GLU A 87 5.53 10.45 16.18
CA GLU A 87 6.13 11.40 17.12
C GLU A 87 6.19 12.82 16.55
N ALA A 88 6.44 12.96 15.26
CA ALA A 88 6.43 14.24 14.55
C ALA A 88 5.02 14.76 14.24
N GLY A 89 3.96 14.00 14.54
CA GLY A 89 2.56 14.38 14.27
C GLY A 89 2.17 14.43 12.80
N CYS A 90 2.98 13.82 11.91
CA CYS A 90 2.74 13.88 10.47
C CYS A 90 2.45 12.50 9.83
N LEU A 91 2.18 11.47 10.66
CA LEU A 91 1.92 10.13 10.17
C LEU A 91 0.72 10.08 9.21
N LYS A 92 -0.41 10.68 9.59
CA LYS A 92 -1.64 10.63 8.79
C LYS A 92 -1.44 11.27 7.42
N GLU A 93 -0.96 12.50 7.37
CA GLU A 93 -0.71 13.22 6.11
C GLU A 93 0.30 12.48 5.21
N THR A 94 1.33 11.90 5.82
CA THR A 94 2.33 11.11 5.09
C THR A 94 1.70 9.86 4.50
N MET A 95 0.88 9.15 5.27
CA MET A 95 0.24 7.92 4.80
C MET A 95 -0.82 8.17 3.72
N GLU A 96 -1.54 9.29 3.76
CA GLU A 96 -2.44 9.71 2.68
C GLU A 96 -1.66 9.82 1.35
N LYS A 97 -0.54 10.53 1.34
CA LYS A 97 0.32 10.65 0.15
C LYS A 97 0.94 9.33 -0.29
N VAL A 98 1.26 8.44 0.64
CA VAL A 98 1.78 7.11 0.34
C VAL A 98 0.71 6.24 -0.33
N THR A 99 -0.51 6.22 0.20
CA THR A 99 -1.62 5.45 -0.38
C THR A 99 -2.03 5.96 -1.75
N GLU A 100 -2.06 7.29 -1.96
CA GLU A 100 -2.28 7.88 -3.28
C GLU A 100 -1.24 7.39 -4.32
N LYS A 101 0.04 7.34 -3.93
CA LYS A 101 1.10 6.83 -4.82
C LYS A 101 0.97 5.33 -5.06
N ILE A 102 0.60 4.55 -4.05
CA ILE A 102 0.35 3.12 -4.21
C ILE A 102 -0.77 2.91 -5.25
N ALA A 103 -1.91 3.60 -5.11
CA ALA A 103 -3.01 3.54 -6.06
C ALA A 103 -2.56 3.92 -7.48
N PHE A 104 -1.84 5.01 -7.61
CA PHE A 104 -1.31 5.46 -8.90
C PHE A 104 -0.47 4.38 -9.59
N TYR A 105 0.51 3.81 -8.88
CA TYR A 105 1.40 2.81 -9.48
C TYR A 105 0.70 1.49 -9.79
N MET A 106 -0.21 1.04 -8.93
CA MET A 106 -0.99 -0.17 -9.19
C MET A 106 -1.83 -0.01 -10.46
N ASN A 107 -2.53 1.11 -10.62
CA ASN A 107 -3.32 1.41 -11.83
C ASN A 107 -2.43 1.58 -13.07
N TYR A 108 -1.28 2.23 -12.94
CA TYR A 108 -0.32 2.40 -14.03
C TYR A 108 0.21 1.07 -14.54
N HIS A 109 0.52 0.13 -13.64
CA HIS A 109 1.08 -1.18 -14.01
C HIS A 109 0.14 -2.03 -14.86
N ILE A 110 -1.16 -1.96 -14.61
CA ILE A 110 -2.18 -2.71 -15.33
C ILE A 110 -2.97 -1.87 -16.33
N GLU A 111 -2.54 -0.65 -16.61
CA GLU A 111 -3.17 0.25 -17.56
C GLU A 111 -4.67 0.49 -17.31
N GLY A 112 -5.07 0.44 -16.03
CA GLY A 112 -6.47 0.63 -15.62
C GLY A 112 -7.44 -0.51 -16.01
N ARG A 113 -6.94 -1.65 -16.48
CA ARG A 113 -7.77 -2.79 -16.91
C ARG A 113 -8.59 -3.42 -15.79
N VAL A 114 -8.18 -3.26 -14.55
CA VAL A 114 -8.85 -3.79 -13.35
C VAL A 114 -8.90 -2.70 -12.30
N GLN A 115 -10.02 -2.54 -11.61
CA GLN A 115 -10.08 -1.64 -10.46
C GLN A 115 -9.15 -2.14 -9.36
N THR A 116 -8.17 -1.34 -8.95
CA THR A 116 -7.23 -1.71 -7.89
C THR A 116 -7.36 -0.79 -6.69
N GLU A 117 -7.52 -1.39 -5.53
CA GLU A 117 -7.57 -0.68 -4.27
C GLU A 117 -6.59 -1.30 -3.28
N ALA A 118 -6.13 -0.53 -2.31
CA ALA A 118 -5.14 -0.97 -1.33
C ALA A 118 -5.53 -0.59 0.10
N ILE A 119 -5.19 -1.48 1.03
CA ILE A 119 -5.19 -1.24 2.47
C ILE A 119 -3.78 -1.47 2.98
N VAL A 120 -3.23 -0.48 3.67
CA VAL A 120 -1.87 -0.50 4.21
C VAL A 120 -1.94 -0.53 5.72
N PHE A 121 -1.21 -1.46 6.33
CA PHE A 121 -1.15 -1.59 7.78
C PHE A 121 0.28 -1.75 8.30
N SER A 122 0.46 -1.52 9.60
CA SER A 122 1.67 -1.88 10.35
C SER A 122 1.34 -2.82 11.49
N SER A 123 2.35 -3.51 12.02
CA SER A 123 2.18 -4.42 13.15
C SER A 123 1.89 -3.66 14.45
N ASN A 124 2.42 -2.46 14.62
CA ASN A 124 2.35 -1.69 15.85
C ASN A 124 1.14 -0.73 15.88
N GLU A 125 0.81 -0.11 14.73
CA GLU A 125 -0.21 0.93 14.65
C GLU A 125 -1.53 0.47 14.01
N GLY A 126 -1.56 -0.77 13.47
CA GLY A 126 -2.74 -1.27 12.77
C GLY A 126 -2.92 -0.62 11.39
N LEU A 127 -4.13 -0.14 11.10
CA LEU A 127 -4.45 0.52 9.83
C LEU A 127 -3.68 1.84 9.71
N LEU A 128 -2.87 1.97 8.68
CA LEU A 128 -2.11 3.18 8.37
C LEU A 128 -2.78 4.05 7.31
N GLY A 129 -3.45 3.44 6.37
CA GLY A 129 -4.15 4.14 5.30
C GLY A 129 -4.80 3.19 4.31
N GLU A 130 -5.74 3.72 3.55
CA GLU A 130 -6.46 2.99 2.52
C GLU A 130 -6.77 3.89 1.33
N THR A 131 -6.94 3.29 0.16
CA THR A 131 -7.39 4.01 -1.04
C THR A 131 -8.90 4.26 -0.98
N PRO A 132 -9.42 5.28 -1.68
CA PRO A 132 -10.81 5.71 -1.53
C PRO A 132 -11.87 4.62 -1.77
N GLY A 133 -11.61 3.66 -2.67
CA GLY A 133 -12.53 2.57 -2.98
C GLY A 133 -12.32 1.30 -2.15
N ALA A 134 -11.32 1.27 -1.25
CA ALA A 134 -10.97 0.06 -0.51
C ALA A 134 -12.08 -0.43 0.42
N GLY A 135 -12.76 0.48 1.11
CA GLY A 135 -13.89 0.15 1.99
C GLY A 135 -15.03 -0.50 1.22
N GLU A 136 -15.42 0.06 0.09
CA GLU A 136 -16.48 -0.50 -0.76
C GLU A 136 -16.13 -1.92 -1.26
N LEU A 137 -14.90 -2.11 -1.73
CA LEU A 137 -14.44 -3.43 -2.17
C LEU A 137 -14.41 -4.44 -1.01
N LEU A 138 -14.02 -4.01 0.18
CA LEU A 138 -14.02 -4.87 1.36
C LEU A 138 -15.43 -5.34 1.72
N GLU A 139 -16.42 -4.46 1.68
CA GLU A 139 -17.83 -4.80 1.90
C GLU A 139 -18.38 -5.76 0.83
N ARG A 140 -18.06 -5.52 -0.45
CA ARG A 140 -18.41 -6.42 -1.55
C ARG A 140 -17.82 -7.83 -1.35
N CYS A 141 -16.59 -7.93 -0.87
CA CYS A 141 -15.96 -9.20 -0.53
C CYS A 141 -16.62 -9.88 0.67
N GLY A 142 -17.04 -9.14 1.69
CA GLY A 142 -17.73 -9.62 2.89
C GLY A 142 -19.15 -10.11 2.62
N SER A 143 -19.92 -9.38 1.83
CA SER A 143 -21.31 -9.71 1.48
C SER A 143 -21.45 -11.00 0.68
N ARG A 144 -20.45 -11.37 -0.14
CA ARG A 144 -20.44 -12.65 -0.86
C ARG A 144 -20.31 -13.88 0.06
N LYS A 145 -19.74 -13.73 1.26
CA LYS A 145 -19.65 -14.82 2.24
C LYS A 145 -20.98 -15.14 2.89
N LYS A 146 -21.83 -14.13 3.18
CA LYS A 146 -23.15 -14.33 3.80
C LYS A 146 -24.10 -15.13 2.90
N LYS A 147 -24.11 -14.88 1.58
CA LYS A 147 -24.98 -15.62 0.63
C LYS A 147 -24.61 -17.09 0.44
N LYS A 148 -23.41 -17.53 0.78
CA LYS A 148 -23.02 -18.96 0.69
C LYS A 148 -23.38 -19.77 1.93
N THR A 149 -23.60 -19.11 3.08
CA THR A 149 -23.95 -19.78 4.33
C THR A 149 -25.47 -20.02 4.45
N GLU A 150 -26.30 -19.25 3.73
CA GLU A 150 -27.76 -19.41 3.72
C GLU A 150 -28.27 -20.45 2.71
N LYS A 151 -27.38 -21.08 1.93
CA LYS A 151 -27.74 -22.13 0.94
C LYS A 151 -27.25 -23.54 1.31
N LYS A 152 -27.10 -23.83 2.61
CA LYS A 152 -26.78 -25.18 3.07
C LYS A 152 -27.84 -25.72 4.03
#